data_3fe619ce647818ca9156ab976c92862b
#
_entry.id   3fe619ce647818ca9156ab976c92862b
#
_cell.length_a   1.000
_cell.length_b   1.000
_cell.length_c   1.000
_cell.angle_alpha   90.00
_cell.angle_beta   90.00
_cell.angle_gamma   90.00
#
_symmetry.space_group_name_H-M   'P 1'
#
loop_
_entity.id
_entity.type
_entity.pdbx_description
1 polymer ?
#
loop_
_entity_poly.entity_id
_entity_poly.type
_entity_poly.pdbx_seq_one_letter_code
_entity_poly.pdbx_strand_id
1 'polypeptide(L)'
;MRPSEYLGLKWQDIDWTRQTVSVVRSVRRLDGRWCFCDTKRSQSRRPIKLQRWIVALLRDVQTKASAHSLCLEGRDLVFKTASGHPIHADYLAKHFKMILELAGLPRIRLYDLRHSAATIALAAGVSPKVVSEQLGHASTAFTLDTYAHVLPHMQDEAAARIEAILFGEKA
;
A
#
# COMPACT_ATOMS: atom_id res chain seq x y z
N MET A 1 0.67 -2.44 0.20
CA MET A 1 0.70 -3.27 -1.03
C MET A 1 2.09 -3.87 -1.22
N ARG A 2 2.21 -5.00 -1.98
CA ARG A 2 3.51 -5.55 -2.42
C ARG A 2 4.01 -4.80 -3.67
N PRO A 3 5.33 -4.74 -3.95
CA PRO A 3 5.85 -4.09 -5.15
C PRO A 3 5.18 -4.56 -6.45
N SER A 4 5.02 -5.86 -6.63
CA SER A 4 4.35 -6.41 -7.81
C SER A 4 2.86 -6.04 -7.93
N GLU A 5 2.20 -5.70 -6.83
CA GLU A 5 0.80 -5.27 -6.81
C GLU A 5 0.67 -3.82 -7.27
N TYR A 6 1.41 -2.88 -6.65
CA TYR A 6 1.28 -1.47 -7.04
C TYR A 6 1.89 -1.17 -8.41
N LEU A 7 2.93 -1.90 -8.83
CA LEU A 7 3.47 -1.78 -10.20
C LEU A 7 2.52 -2.32 -11.26
N GLY A 8 1.59 -3.20 -10.89
CA GLY A 8 0.52 -3.71 -11.76
C GLY A 8 -0.79 -2.92 -11.68
N LEU A 9 -0.83 -1.84 -10.89
CA LEU A 9 -2.03 -1.04 -10.67
C LEU A 9 -2.43 -0.27 -11.93
N LYS A 10 -3.72 -0.31 -12.26
CA LYS A 10 -4.32 0.45 -13.36
C LYS A 10 -5.24 1.54 -12.82
N TRP A 11 -5.46 2.59 -13.60
CA TRP A 11 -6.38 3.67 -13.22
C TRP A 11 -7.80 3.18 -12.96
N GLN A 12 -8.27 2.19 -13.71
CA GLN A 12 -9.58 1.55 -13.49
C GLN A 12 -9.75 0.85 -12.14
N ASP A 13 -8.64 0.56 -11.44
CA ASP A 13 -8.67 -0.08 -10.13
C ASP A 13 -8.93 0.92 -8.99
N ILE A 14 -8.98 2.23 -9.32
CA ILE A 14 -9.17 3.31 -8.37
C ILE A 14 -10.62 3.80 -8.45
N ASP A 15 -11.35 3.61 -7.36
CA ASP A 15 -12.67 4.23 -7.17
C ASP A 15 -12.46 5.60 -6.49
N TRP A 16 -12.57 6.65 -7.29
CA TRP A 16 -12.38 8.02 -6.85
C TRP A 16 -13.46 8.51 -5.89
N THR A 17 -14.70 8.01 -6.05
CA THR A 17 -15.84 8.37 -5.22
C THR A 17 -15.71 7.74 -3.84
N ARG A 18 -15.41 6.45 -3.81
CA ARG A 18 -15.20 5.72 -2.55
C ARG A 18 -13.80 5.93 -1.98
N GLN A 19 -12.88 6.53 -2.73
CA GLN A 19 -11.48 6.69 -2.38
C GLN A 19 -10.84 5.34 -2.00
N THR A 20 -11.01 4.35 -2.86
CA THR A 20 -10.46 3.01 -2.65
C THR A 20 -9.64 2.57 -3.85
N VAL A 21 -8.65 1.74 -3.62
CA VAL A 21 -7.90 1.04 -4.66
C VAL A 21 -8.13 -0.46 -4.52
N SER A 22 -8.46 -1.12 -5.62
CA SER A 22 -8.66 -2.57 -5.67
C SER A 22 -7.38 -3.28 -6.10
N VAL A 23 -6.82 -4.10 -5.22
CA VAL A 23 -5.68 -4.95 -5.57
C VAL A 23 -6.23 -6.22 -6.24
N VAL A 24 -6.13 -6.30 -7.56
CA VAL A 24 -6.70 -7.42 -8.33
C VAL A 24 -5.66 -8.20 -9.12
N ARG A 25 -4.47 -7.63 -9.33
CA ARG A 25 -3.39 -8.24 -10.09
C ARG A 25 -2.01 -7.94 -9.52
N SER A 26 -1.04 -8.68 -10.02
CA SER A 26 0.39 -8.40 -9.84
C SER A 26 1.10 -8.44 -11.18
N VAL A 27 2.18 -7.69 -11.33
CA VAL A 27 3.03 -7.71 -12.51
C VAL A 27 4.38 -8.31 -12.18
N ARG A 28 4.90 -9.15 -13.08
CA ARG A 28 6.23 -9.76 -13.00
C ARG A 28 6.88 -9.78 -14.38
N ARG A 29 8.18 -9.86 -14.41
CA ARG A 29 8.93 -10.10 -15.63
C ARG A 29 9.39 -11.55 -15.63
N LEU A 30 8.94 -12.32 -16.63
CA LEU A 30 9.29 -13.73 -16.84
C LEU A 30 9.87 -13.85 -18.24
N ASP A 31 11.04 -14.42 -18.38
CA ASP A 31 11.73 -14.63 -19.66
C ASP A 31 11.75 -13.38 -20.56
N GLY A 32 12.07 -12.24 -19.94
CA GLY A 32 12.13 -10.95 -20.63
C GLY A 32 10.76 -10.30 -20.94
N ARG A 33 9.64 -10.98 -20.70
CA ARG A 33 8.27 -10.51 -20.99
C ARG A 33 7.53 -10.07 -19.72
N TRP A 34 6.69 -9.06 -19.85
CA TRP A 34 5.80 -8.62 -18.75
C TRP A 34 4.57 -9.51 -18.67
N CYS A 35 4.38 -10.14 -17.54
CA CYS A 35 3.24 -11.00 -17.24
C CYS A 35 2.38 -10.35 -16.15
N PHE A 36 1.13 -10.09 -16.48
CA PHE A 36 0.11 -9.68 -15.52
C PHE A 36 -0.59 -10.92 -15.02
N CYS A 37 -0.41 -11.22 -13.75
CA CYS A 37 -1.03 -12.36 -13.11
C CYS A 37 -2.18 -11.88 -12.24
N ASP A 38 -3.36 -12.41 -12.46
CA ASP A 38 -4.46 -12.23 -11.51
C ASP A 38 -4.09 -12.81 -10.16
N THR A 39 -4.54 -12.18 -9.10
CA THR A 39 -4.35 -12.74 -7.77
C THR A 39 -5.17 -14.01 -7.65
N LYS A 40 -4.50 -15.18 -7.73
CA LYS A 40 -5.12 -16.52 -7.76
C LYS A 40 -5.96 -16.86 -6.53
N ARG A 41 -5.74 -16.18 -5.40
CA ARG A 41 -6.48 -16.40 -4.16
C ARG A 41 -7.47 -15.24 -3.96
N SER A 42 -8.72 -15.56 -3.64
CA SER A 42 -9.76 -14.58 -3.30
C SER A 42 -9.31 -13.60 -2.21
N GLN A 43 -8.54 -14.07 -1.23
CA GLN A 43 -7.95 -13.26 -0.15
C GLN A 43 -6.91 -12.24 -0.62
N SER A 44 -6.35 -12.41 -1.83
CA SER A 44 -5.40 -11.45 -2.39
C SER A 44 -6.10 -10.31 -3.12
N ARG A 45 -7.36 -10.50 -3.53
CA ARG A 45 -8.21 -9.43 -4.07
C ARG A 45 -8.82 -8.68 -2.90
N ARG A 46 -8.46 -7.41 -2.78
CA ARG A 46 -8.92 -6.61 -1.66
C ARG A 46 -9.01 -5.13 -2.02
N PRO A 47 -10.03 -4.42 -1.54
CA PRO A 47 -10.05 -2.98 -1.57
C PRO A 47 -9.19 -2.43 -0.43
N ILE A 48 -8.47 -1.35 -0.70
CA ILE A 48 -7.71 -0.59 0.30
C ILE A 48 -8.24 0.83 0.30
N LYS A 49 -8.67 1.33 1.46
CA LYS A 49 -9.08 2.72 1.63
C LYS A 49 -7.86 3.63 1.51
N LEU A 50 -7.98 4.67 0.70
CA LEU A 50 -6.92 5.67 0.51
C LEU A 50 -7.16 6.89 1.39
N GLN A 51 -6.08 7.41 1.96
CA GLN A 51 -6.09 8.69 2.65
C GLN A 51 -6.26 9.82 1.61
N ARG A 52 -6.88 10.93 2.03
CA ARG A 52 -7.19 12.07 1.14
C ARG A 52 -5.95 12.60 0.41
N TRP A 53 -4.81 12.69 1.09
CA TRP A 53 -3.57 13.18 0.50
C TRP A 53 -3.01 12.23 -0.58
N ILE A 54 -3.19 10.90 -0.43
CA ILE A 54 -2.82 9.92 -1.46
C ILE A 54 -3.72 10.07 -2.68
N VAL A 55 -5.01 10.31 -2.48
CA VAL A 55 -5.95 10.58 -3.59
C VAL A 55 -5.53 11.82 -4.37
N ALA A 56 -5.14 12.90 -3.67
CA ALA A 56 -4.63 14.12 -4.30
C ALA A 56 -3.37 13.83 -5.14
N LEU A 57 -2.38 13.13 -4.58
CA LEU A 57 -1.16 12.75 -5.31
C LEU A 57 -1.45 11.88 -6.53
N LEU A 58 -2.38 10.93 -6.44
CA LEU A 58 -2.75 10.09 -7.58
C LEU A 58 -3.44 10.89 -8.68
N ARG A 59 -4.25 11.90 -8.34
CA ARG A 59 -4.84 12.83 -9.32
C ARG A 59 -3.78 13.66 -10.03
N ASP A 60 -2.79 14.17 -9.31
CA ASP A 60 -1.66 14.89 -9.92
C ASP A 60 -0.87 14.00 -10.88
N VAL A 61 -0.61 12.75 -10.49
CA VAL A 61 0.05 11.77 -11.37
C VAL A 61 -0.78 11.51 -12.62
N GLN A 62 -2.11 11.36 -12.48
CA GLN A 62 -3.02 11.14 -13.60
C GLN A 62 -3.02 12.33 -14.57
N THR A 63 -3.12 13.55 -14.06
CA THR A 63 -3.11 14.77 -14.86
C THR A 63 -1.80 14.90 -15.65
N LYS A 64 -0.65 14.68 -15.00
CA LYS A 64 0.67 14.69 -15.64
C LYS A 64 0.81 13.59 -16.69
N ALA A 65 0.31 12.38 -16.39
CA ALA A 65 0.35 11.27 -17.33
C ALA A 65 -0.52 11.51 -18.57
N SER A 66 -1.68 12.15 -18.41
CA SER A 66 -2.58 12.51 -19.52
C SER A 66 -1.98 13.57 -20.45
N ALA A 67 -1.23 14.51 -19.92
CA ALA A 67 -0.55 15.55 -20.70
C ALA A 67 0.58 15.01 -21.60
N HIS A 68 1.11 13.81 -21.31
CA HIS A 68 2.22 13.20 -22.04
C HIS A 68 1.80 11.93 -22.82
N SER A 69 0.52 11.59 -22.86
CA SER A 69 0.06 10.32 -23.40
C SER A 69 -0.36 10.46 -24.86
N LEU A 70 0.52 10.05 -25.76
CA LEU A 70 0.10 9.45 -27.03
C LEU A 70 -0.56 8.12 -26.67
N CYS A 71 -1.86 7.99 -26.97
CA CYS A 71 -2.67 6.80 -26.68
C CYS A 71 -1.99 5.52 -27.16
N LEU A 72 -1.59 4.67 -26.23
CA LEU A 72 -1.29 3.28 -26.49
C LEU A 72 -2.39 2.45 -25.81
N GLU A 73 -3.29 1.93 -26.62
CA GLU A 73 -4.38 1.04 -26.20
C GLU A 73 -3.90 -0.05 -25.27
N GLY A 74 -4.64 -0.28 -24.17
CA GLY A 74 -4.48 -1.43 -23.29
C GLY A 74 -3.52 -1.29 -22.13
N ARG A 75 -2.84 -0.15 -21.93
CA ARG A 75 -1.81 -0.01 -20.86
C ARG A 75 -2.08 1.16 -19.92
N ASP A 76 -3.20 1.10 -19.27
CA ASP A 76 -3.65 2.15 -18.35
C ASP A 76 -3.02 2.01 -16.94
N LEU A 77 -1.70 1.76 -16.91
CA LEU A 77 -0.95 1.63 -15.67
C LEU A 77 -0.81 2.99 -14.97
N VAL A 78 -0.99 2.97 -13.64
CA VAL A 78 -0.73 4.15 -12.78
C VAL A 78 0.75 4.50 -12.81
N PHE A 79 1.62 3.49 -12.70
CA PHE A 79 3.07 3.65 -12.70
C PHE A 79 3.66 2.97 -13.93
N LYS A 80 4.18 3.77 -14.86
CA LYS A 80 4.74 3.30 -16.14
C LYS A 80 5.99 4.08 -16.52
N THR A 81 6.82 3.48 -17.37
CA THR A 81 7.92 4.14 -18.03
C THR A 81 7.40 5.11 -19.11
N ALA A 82 8.25 5.98 -19.65
CA ALA A 82 7.89 6.85 -20.77
C ALA A 82 7.41 6.07 -22.00
N SER A 83 7.88 4.82 -22.18
CA SER A 83 7.44 3.92 -23.25
C SER A 83 6.15 3.13 -22.92
N GLY A 84 5.46 3.44 -21.80
CA GLY A 84 4.21 2.80 -21.40
C GLY A 84 4.34 1.42 -20.77
N HIS A 85 5.56 0.94 -20.54
CA HIS A 85 5.79 -0.37 -19.90
C HIS A 85 5.76 -0.27 -18.36
N PRO A 86 5.49 -1.39 -17.65
CA PRO A 86 5.65 -1.45 -16.21
C PRO A 86 7.08 -1.06 -15.78
N ILE A 87 7.19 -0.39 -14.63
CA ILE A 87 8.49 -0.08 -14.03
C ILE A 87 9.08 -1.37 -13.45
N HIS A 88 10.37 -1.59 -13.64
CA HIS A 88 11.07 -2.72 -13.02
C HIS A 88 11.26 -2.48 -11.53
N ALA A 89 10.98 -3.49 -10.70
CA ALA A 89 11.08 -3.36 -9.24
C ALA A 89 12.48 -2.97 -8.76
N ASP A 90 13.53 -3.50 -9.40
CA ASP A 90 14.92 -3.18 -9.06
C ASP A 90 15.27 -1.72 -9.40
N TYR A 91 14.74 -1.20 -10.51
CA TYR A 91 14.89 0.20 -10.86
C TYR A 91 14.30 1.11 -9.79
N LEU A 92 13.07 0.78 -9.34
CA LEU A 92 12.42 1.53 -8.28
C LEU A 92 13.19 1.43 -6.94
N ALA A 93 13.67 0.23 -6.59
CA ALA A 93 14.48 0.03 -5.38
C ALA A 93 15.78 0.82 -5.42
N LYS A 94 16.45 0.89 -6.58
CA LYS A 94 17.66 1.70 -6.78
C LYS A 94 17.38 3.19 -6.60
N HIS A 95 16.31 3.70 -7.19
CA HIS A 95 15.91 5.11 -7.04
C HIS A 95 15.50 5.44 -5.61
N PHE A 96 14.78 4.55 -4.94
CA PHE A 96 14.43 4.71 -3.53
C PHE A 96 15.68 4.84 -2.65
N LYS A 97 16.69 3.99 -2.87
CA LYS A 97 17.97 4.07 -2.15
C LYS A 97 18.66 5.42 -2.38
N MET A 98 18.70 5.90 -3.62
CA MET A 98 19.28 7.20 -3.95
C MET A 98 18.54 8.34 -3.23
N ILE A 99 17.20 8.30 -3.17
CA ILE A 99 16.39 9.30 -2.45
C ILE A 99 16.72 9.29 -0.96
N LEU A 100 16.86 8.12 -0.33
CA LEU A 100 17.24 8.02 1.08
C LEU A 100 18.63 8.62 1.33
N GLU A 101 19.59 8.35 0.46
CA GLU A 101 20.96 8.91 0.54
C GLU A 101 20.96 10.45 0.42
N LEU A 102 20.23 10.98 -0.56
CA LEU A 102 20.08 12.43 -0.75
C LEU A 102 19.37 13.12 0.43
N ALA A 103 18.43 12.43 1.07
CA ALA A 103 17.69 12.95 2.22
C ALA A 103 18.42 12.75 3.56
N GLY A 104 19.59 12.12 3.57
CA GLY A 104 20.30 11.79 4.82
C GLY A 104 19.56 10.79 5.72
N LEU A 105 18.69 9.98 5.15
CA LEU A 105 17.87 9.02 5.89
C LEU A 105 18.55 7.65 6.00
N PRO A 106 18.23 6.86 7.04
CA PRO A 106 18.75 5.51 7.20
C PRO A 106 18.45 4.62 5.98
N ARG A 107 19.39 3.76 5.62
CA ARG A 107 19.23 2.80 4.53
C ARG A 107 18.25 1.70 4.94
N ILE A 108 17.06 1.72 4.35
CA ILE A 108 16.04 0.67 4.45
C ILE A 108 15.69 0.14 3.04
N ARG A 109 15.15 -1.06 2.96
CA ARG A 109 14.66 -1.60 1.69
C ARG A 109 13.32 -0.97 1.35
N LEU A 110 13.03 -0.80 0.07
CA LEU A 110 11.71 -0.33 -0.40
C LEU A 110 10.54 -1.17 0.17
N TYR A 111 10.76 -2.47 0.34
CA TYR A 111 9.77 -3.37 0.94
C TYR A 111 9.49 -3.06 2.42
N ASP A 112 10.48 -2.52 3.13
CA ASP A 112 10.35 -2.21 4.57
C ASP A 112 9.34 -1.08 4.82
N LEU A 113 9.04 -0.23 3.81
CA LEU A 113 7.94 0.73 3.88
C LEU A 113 6.57 0.07 4.13
N ARG A 114 6.41 -1.17 3.70
CA ARG A 114 5.19 -1.94 3.99
C ARG A 114 5.12 -2.30 5.47
N HIS A 115 6.25 -2.65 6.07
CA HIS A 115 6.35 -2.89 7.52
C HIS A 115 6.12 -1.61 8.31
N SER A 116 6.74 -0.51 7.90
CA SER A 116 6.52 0.81 8.52
C SER A 116 5.05 1.22 8.48
N ALA A 117 4.38 1.04 7.34
CA ALA A 117 2.95 1.35 7.22
C ALA A 117 2.07 0.50 8.15
N ALA A 118 2.41 -0.79 8.31
CA ALA A 118 1.70 -1.66 9.26
C ALA A 118 1.92 -1.24 10.71
N THR A 119 3.17 -0.96 11.07
CA THR A 119 3.53 -0.47 12.41
C THR A 119 2.82 0.83 12.76
N ILE A 120 2.82 1.80 11.84
CA ILE A 120 2.12 3.09 12.04
C ILE A 120 0.61 2.87 12.19
N ALA A 121 0.01 2.01 11.38
CA ALA A 121 -1.43 1.73 11.48
C ALA A 121 -1.79 1.08 12.81
N LEU A 122 -1.01 0.11 13.29
CA LEU A 122 -1.21 -0.53 14.60
C LEU A 122 -0.99 0.46 15.74
N ALA A 123 0.07 1.27 15.69
CA ALA A 123 0.33 2.31 16.67
C ALA A 123 -0.78 3.38 16.70
N ALA A 124 -1.46 3.63 15.57
CA ALA A 124 -2.64 4.49 15.49
C ALA A 124 -3.94 3.80 15.97
N GLY A 125 -3.88 2.61 16.56
CA GLY A 125 -5.03 1.89 17.10
C GLY A 125 -5.88 1.18 16.04
N VAL A 126 -5.41 1.05 14.80
CA VAL A 126 -6.12 0.26 13.78
C VAL A 126 -6.04 -1.22 14.13
N SER A 127 -7.19 -1.91 14.15
CA SER A 127 -7.21 -3.31 14.57
C SER A 127 -6.30 -4.20 13.69
N PRO A 128 -5.61 -5.18 14.29
CA PRO A 128 -4.72 -6.11 13.55
C PRO A 128 -5.44 -6.85 12.41
N LYS A 129 -6.73 -7.09 12.53
CA LYS A 129 -7.55 -7.69 11.48
C LYS A 129 -7.61 -6.80 10.24
N VAL A 130 -7.90 -5.51 10.42
CA VAL A 130 -7.95 -4.52 9.31
C VAL A 130 -6.59 -4.37 8.66
N VAL A 131 -5.50 -4.29 9.44
CA VAL A 131 -4.14 -4.23 8.92
C VAL A 131 -3.80 -5.49 8.11
N SER A 132 -4.14 -6.67 8.63
CA SER A 132 -3.96 -7.96 7.95
C SER A 132 -4.67 -8.00 6.58
N GLU A 133 -5.93 -7.56 6.54
CA GLU A 133 -6.73 -7.49 5.32
C GLU A 133 -6.12 -6.50 4.32
N GLN A 134 -5.75 -5.29 4.74
CA GLN A 134 -5.10 -4.28 3.87
C GLN A 134 -3.77 -4.77 3.30
N LEU A 135 -2.99 -5.48 4.10
CA LEU A 135 -1.73 -6.06 3.67
C LEU A 135 -1.92 -7.31 2.78
N GLY A 136 -3.05 -8.00 2.89
CA GLY A 136 -3.31 -9.28 2.22
C GLY A 136 -2.43 -10.39 2.81
N HIS A 137 -2.39 -10.48 4.14
CA HIS A 137 -1.83 -11.62 4.85
C HIS A 137 -2.80 -12.79 4.83
N ALA A 138 -2.28 -14.01 4.88
CA ALA A 138 -3.09 -15.21 4.87
C ALA A 138 -3.90 -15.39 6.17
N SER A 139 -3.41 -14.83 7.28
CA SER A 139 -4.08 -14.86 8.58
C SER A 139 -3.77 -13.60 9.39
N THR A 140 -4.66 -13.26 10.30
CA THR A 140 -4.44 -12.19 11.28
C THR A 140 -3.35 -12.58 12.28
N ALA A 141 -3.21 -13.88 12.60
CA ALA A 141 -2.14 -14.40 13.46
C ALA A 141 -0.75 -13.99 12.95
N PHE A 142 -0.51 -14.12 11.66
CA PHE A 142 0.77 -13.69 11.06
C PHE A 142 1.03 -12.18 11.29
N THR A 143 0.01 -11.35 11.24
CA THR A 143 0.15 -9.91 11.53
C THR A 143 0.46 -9.67 12.99
N LEU A 144 -0.24 -10.36 13.90
CA LEU A 144 0.01 -10.27 15.34
C LEU A 144 1.43 -10.73 15.69
N ASP A 145 1.88 -11.89 15.20
CA ASP A 145 3.21 -12.42 15.46
C ASP A 145 4.31 -11.47 14.93
N THR A 146 4.12 -10.94 13.73
CA THR A 146 5.11 -10.06 13.11
C THR A 146 5.24 -8.72 13.82
N TYR A 147 4.14 -8.18 14.36
CA TYR A 147 4.07 -6.82 14.92
C TYR A 147 3.72 -6.81 16.41
N ALA A 148 3.84 -7.93 17.12
CA ALA A 148 3.55 -8.04 18.56
C ALA A 148 4.29 -6.98 19.38
N HIS A 149 5.52 -6.64 18.99
CA HIS A 149 6.35 -5.65 19.67
C HIS A 149 5.81 -4.19 19.60
N VAL A 150 4.84 -3.92 18.73
CA VAL A 150 4.21 -2.59 18.58
C VAL A 150 2.97 -2.44 19.49
N LEU A 151 2.51 -3.54 20.10
CA LEU A 151 1.23 -3.62 20.80
C LEU A 151 1.27 -3.46 22.35
N PRO A 152 2.42 -3.24 23.04
CA PRO A 152 2.48 -3.28 24.52
C PRO A 152 1.55 -2.30 25.22
N HIS A 153 1.30 -1.14 24.61
CA HIS A 153 0.45 -0.07 25.21
C HIS A 153 -1.05 -0.25 24.97
N MET A 154 -1.47 -1.24 24.18
CA MET A 154 -2.89 -1.43 23.87
C MET A 154 -3.73 -1.87 25.08
N GLN A 155 -3.13 -2.47 26.10
CA GLN A 155 -3.86 -2.88 27.30
C GLN A 155 -4.23 -1.65 28.15
N ASP A 156 -3.32 -0.72 28.32
CA ASP A 156 -3.56 0.51 29.08
C ASP A 156 -4.58 1.39 28.37
N GLU A 157 -4.45 1.56 27.05
CA GLU A 157 -5.44 2.27 26.25
C GLU A 157 -6.81 1.60 26.26
N ALA A 158 -6.87 0.27 26.21
CA ALA A 158 -8.12 -0.47 26.28
C ALA A 158 -8.80 -0.28 27.63
N ALA A 159 -8.05 -0.34 28.73
CA ALA A 159 -8.57 -0.10 30.07
C ALA A 159 -9.14 1.33 30.20
N ALA A 160 -8.39 2.33 29.75
CA ALA A 160 -8.84 3.72 29.77
C ALA A 160 -10.11 3.94 28.92
N ARG A 161 -10.19 3.33 27.71
CA ARG A 161 -11.38 3.41 26.86
C ARG A 161 -12.60 2.74 27.49
N ILE A 162 -12.41 1.58 28.14
CA ILE A 162 -13.50 0.89 28.86
C ILE A 162 -13.98 1.75 30.01
N GLU A 163 -13.06 2.33 30.78
CA GLU A 163 -13.40 3.24 31.90
C GLU A 163 -14.18 4.46 31.39
N ALA A 164 -13.75 5.09 30.31
CA ALA A 164 -14.45 6.22 29.70
C ALA A 164 -15.89 5.86 29.25
N ILE A 165 -16.07 4.65 28.68
CA ILE A 165 -17.41 4.17 28.25
C ILE A 165 -18.31 3.89 29.46
N LEU A 166 -17.78 3.30 30.54
CA LEU A 166 -18.57 2.88 31.68
C LEU A 166 -18.92 4.06 32.61
N PHE A 167 -18.03 5.01 32.76
CA PHE A 167 -18.15 6.07 33.76
C PHE A 167 -18.28 7.48 33.17
N GLY A 168 -18.16 7.61 31.84
CA GLY A 168 -18.12 8.91 31.17
C GLY A 168 -16.76 9.60 31.38
N GLU A 169 -16.32 10.45 30.44
CA GLU A 169 -15.24 11.38 30.70
C GLU A 169 -15.72 12.35 31.81
N LYS A 170 -15.17 12.21 33.02
CA LYS A 170 -15.26 13.28 33.97
C LYS A 170 -14.48 14.46 33.43
N ALA A 171 -15.21 15.49 32.98
CA ALA A 171 -14.65 16.77 32.55
C ALA A 171 -13.80 17.40 33.67
#